data_f4fcb7a9557ac5f1cc2ca60a6267b972
#
_entry.id   f4fcb7a9557ac5f1cc2ca60a6267b972
#
_cell.length_a   1.000
_cell.length_b   1.000
_cell.length_c   1.000
_cell.angle_alpha   90.00
_cell.angle_beta   90.00
_cell.angle_gamma   90.00
#
_symmetry.space_group_name_H-M   'P 1'
#
loop_
_entity.id
_entity.type
_entity.pdbx_description
1 polymer ?
#
loop_
_entity_poly.entity_id
_entity_poly.type
_entity_poly.pdbx_seq_one_letter_code
_entity_poly.pdbx_strand_id
1 'polypeptide(L)'
;MIKMADLEEIFDNAVQVGDGVRRASADIAFTGGDNFVMWLWEGWHCKDLVVMRLDSQTLVSAVQAKLREWGVEECNFTYDLQGIGQYFKGFFADAVPFNNQAAPVAMTHQEEKGIKFLYKDLKSQCAFLFYKMIKEKRISIESSLLERKYSGDGFDKVPLRQILQKERKMLRRDDNSDDRGFKLLPKKMAKRYVGHSPDFFESWLYIMIFSLTKKKHKKIKGLWML
;
A
#
# COMPACT_ATOMS: atom_id res chain seq x y z
N MET A 1 11.78 13.08 -0.60
CA MET A 1 11.89 12.10 -1.69
C MET A 1 12.80 10.96 -1.25
N ILE A 2 12.41 9.69 -1.50
CA ILE A 2 13.27 8.52 -1.23
C ILE A 2 14.46 8.57 -2.18
N LYS A 3 15.68 8.53 -1.62
CA LYS A 3 16.90 8.41 -2.42
C LYS A 3 17.02 6.98 -2.96
N MET A 4 17.77 6.81 -4.05
CA MET A 4 18.03 5.47 -4.60
C MET A 4 18.71 4.58 -3.57
N ALA A 5 19.71 5.11 -2.87
CA ALA A 5 20.43 4.36 -1.84
C ALA A 5 19.51 3.86 -0.72
N ASP A 6 18.54 4.67 -0.26
CA ASP A 6 17.59 4.25 0.78
C ASP A 6 16.73 3.05 0.32
N LEU A 7 16.38 3.01 -0.97
CA LEU A 7 15.60 1.92 -1.54
C LEU A 7 16.45 0.67 -1.74
N GLU A 8 17.68 0.81 -2.23
CA GLU A 8 18.63 -0.32 -2.38
C GLU A 8 18.90 -0.97 -1.03
N GLU A 9 19.07 -0.17 0.02
CA GLU A 9 19.29 -0.71 1.37
C GLU A 9 18.16 -1.64 1.83
N ILE A 10 16.89 -1.37 1.48
CA ILE A 10 15.79 -2.27 1.86
C ILE A 10 15.68 -3.50 0.97
N PHE A 11 16.26 -3.48 -0.23
CA PHE A 11 16.32 -4.65 -1.10
C PHE A 11 17.31 -5.71 -0.57
N ASP A 12 18.32 -5.28 0.17
CA ASP A 12 19.34 -6.12 0.78
C ASP A 12 19.15 -6.25 2.30
N ASN A 13 18.04 -5.71 2.84
CA ASN A 13 17.79 -5.70 4.28
C ASN A 13 17.38 -7.08 4.78
N ALA A 14 17.74 -7.37 6.03
CA ALA A 14 17.29 -8.58 6.72
C ALA A 14 15.76 -8.60 6.86
N VAL A 15 15.19 -9.78 6.89
CA VAL A 15 13.74 -9.99 7.02
C VAL A 15 13.22 -9.30 8.27
N GLN A 16 12.21 -8.44 8.08
CA GLN A 16 11.54 -7.69 9.15
C GLN A 16 10.13 -8.25 9.37
N VAL A 17 10.04 -9.34 10.12
CA VAL A 17 8.76 -10.05 10.32
C VAL A 17 7.76 -9.22 11.15
N GLY A 18 8.25 -8.40 12.08
CA GLY A 18 7.39 -7.56 12.91
C GLY A 18 6.45 -8.38 13.80
N ASP A 19 5.14 -8.22 13.65
CA ASP A 19 4.11 -8.97 14.40
C ASP A 19 3.76 -10.33 13.77
N GLY A 20 4.38 -10.68 12.65
CA GLY A 20 4.14 -11.93 11.92
C GLY A 20 2.74 -12.04 11.28
N VAL A 21 1.91 -11.01 11.38
CA VAL A 21 0.56 -11.03 10.80
C VAL A 21 0.66 -10.95 9.28
N ARG A 22 -0.04 -11.85 8.59
CA ARG A 22 -0.15 -11.80 7.14
C ARG A 22 -1.16 -10.76 6.72
N ARG A 23 -0.76 -9.88 5.81
CA ARG A 23 -1.57 -8.80 5.26
C ARG A 23 -1.44 -8.77 3.75
N ALA A 24 -2.43 -8.15 3.10
CA ALA A 24 -2.35 -7.85 1.68
C ALA A 24 -2.70 -6.39 1.41
N SER A 25 -2.03 -5.81 0.40
CA SER A 25 -2.33 -4.45 -0.08
C SER A 25 -2.42 -4.44 -1.61
N ALA A 26 -3.44 -3.78 -2.18
CA ALA A 26 -3.68 -3.80 -3.61
C ALA A 26 -4.05 -2.44 -4.19
N ASP A 27 -3.56 -2.17 -5.40
CA ASP A 27 -4.11 -1.14 -6.29
C ASP A 27 -5.01 -1.83 -7.31
N ILE A 28 -6.29 -1.39 -7.37
CA ILE A 28 -7.31 -2.05 -8.19
C ILE A 28 -7.42 -1.34 -9.51
N ALA A 29 -7.13 -2.06 -10.59
CA ALA A 29 -7.39 -1.62 -11.95
C ALA A 29 -8.23 -2.67 -12.70
N PHE A 30 -9.21 -2.20 -13.46
CA PHE A 30 -9.92 -3.00 -14.46
C PHE A 30 -9.58 -2.44 -15.84
N THR A 31 -9.74 -3.23 -16.87
CA THR A 31 -9.74 -2.85 -18.29
C THR A 31 -9.19 -1.45 -18.67
N GLY A 32 -8.12 -1.39 -19.43
CA GLY A 32 -7.62 -0.13 -19.99
C GLY A 32 -6.11 0.06 -19.94
N GLY A 33 -5.35 -0.96 -19.57
CA GLY A 33 -3.88 -0.91 -19.55
C GLY A 33 -3.24 -0.82 -18.17
N ASP A 34 -3.95 -0.35 -17.14
CA ASP A 34 -3.44 -0.36 -15.77
C ASP A 34 -3.49 -1.80 -15.20
N ASN A 35 -2.49 -2.18 -14.41
CA ASN A 35 -2.42 -3.48 -13.76
C ASN A 35 -3.13 -3.46 -12.41
N PHE A 36 -3.87 -4.53 -12.10
CA PHE A 36 -4.13 -4.87 -10.71
C PHE A 36 -2.86 -5.41 -10.08
N VAL A 37 -2.39 -4.78 -9.02
CA VAL A 37 -1.16 -5.15 -8.31
C VAL A 37 -1.47 -5.44 -6.86
N MET A 38 -1.12 -6.64 -6.37
CA MET A 38 -1.41 -7.05 -4.99
C MET A 38 -0.18 -7.67 -4.35
N TRP A 39 0.17 -7.20 -3.17
CA TRP A 39 1.31 -7.60 -2.36
C TRP A 39 0.88 -8.46 -1.18
N LEU A 40 1.67 -9.51 -0.90
CA LEU A 40 1.62 -10.26 0.36
C LEU A 40 2.69 -9.75 1.31
N TRP A 41 2.30 -9.53 2.55
CA TRP A 41 3.15 -9.13 3.64
C TRP A 41 3.08 -10.13 4.81
N GLU A 42 4.21 -10.33 5.46
CA GLU A 42 4.28 -10.99 6.77
C GLU A 42 4.96 -10.01 7.74
N GLY A 43 4.16 -9.43 8.64
CA GLY A 43 4.59 -8.24 9.38
C GLY A 43 4.93 -7.09 8.43
N TRP A 44 6.20 -6.69 8.38
CA TRP A 44 6.74 -5.64 7.49
C TRP A 44 7.69 -6.18 6.43
N HIS A 45 7.67 -7.48 6.21
CA HIS A 45 8.40 -8.15 5.13
C HIS A 45 7.45 -8.46 3.97
N CYS A 46 7.79 -7.97 2.78
CA CYS A 46 7.05 -8.26 1.57
C CYS A 46 7.47 -9.63 1.02
N LYS A 47 6.54 -10.60 1.06
CA LYS A 47 6.80 -12.02 0.75
C LYS A 47 6.51 -12.40 -0.69
N ASP A 48 5.48 -11.79 -1.29
CA ASP A 48 5.02 -12.15 -2.63
C ASP A 48 4.30 -10.98 -3.31
N LEU A 49 4.15 -11.09 -4.60
CA LEU A 49 3.50 -10.11 -5.46
C LEU A 49 2.77 -10.84 -6.59
N VAL A 50 1.52 -10.46 -6.82
CA VAL A 50 0.76 -10.86 -7.99
C VAL A 50 0.30 -9.65 -8.79
N VAL A 51 0.38 -9.77 -10.10
CA VAL A 51 -0.12 -8.78 -11.06
C VAL A 51 -1.14 -9.47 -11.95
N MET A 52 -2.34 -8.89 -12.06
CA MET A 52 -3.44 -9.46 -12.82
C MET A 52 -4.00 -8.43 -13.81
N ARG A 53 -4.55 -8.95 -14.92
CA ARG A 53 -5.34 -8.20 -15.90
C ARG A 53 -6.58 -9.01 -16.20
N LEU A 54 -7.63 -8.80 -15.43
CA LEU A 54 -8.87 -9.58 -15.48
C LEU A 54 -10.06 -8.62 -15.53
N ASP A 55 -11.19 -9.13 -16.03
CA ASP A 55 -12.46 -8.43 -15.87
C ASP A 55 -12.89 -8.37 -14.40
N SER A 56 -13.89 -7.54 -14.10
CA SER A 56 -14.29 -7.25 -12.72
C SER A 56 -14.76 -8.46 -11.93
N GLN A 57 -15.54 -9.35 -12.54
CA GLN A 57 -16.10 -10.52 -11.84
C GLN A 57 -15.01 -11.57 -11.59
N THR A 58 -14.22 -11.85 -12.59
CA THR A 58 -13.08 -12.77 -12.51
C THR A 58 -12.04 -12.28 -11.51
N LEU A 59 -11.80 -10.96 -11.47
CA LEU A 59 -10.84 -10.37 -10.54
C LEU A 59 -11.26 -10.55 -9.08
N VAL A 60 -12.53 -10.34 -8.72
CA VAL A 60 -13.02 -10.56 -7.34
C VAL A 60 -12.75 -11.99 -6.90
N SER A 61 -13.14 -12.98 -7.73
CA SER A 61 -12.92 -14.39 -7.42
C SER A 61 -11.43 -14.74 -7.30
N ALA A 62 -10.60 -14.18 -8.19
CA ALA A 62 -9.15 -14.38 -8.16
C ALA A 62 -8.52 -13.79 -6.87
N VAL A 63 -8.94 -12.60 -6.46
CA VAL A 63 -8.46 -11.97 -5.21
C VAL A 63 -8.88 -12.79 -3.99
N GLN A 64 -10.13 -13.23 -3.92
CA GLN A 64 -10.61 -14.11 -2.84
C GLN A 64 -9.82 -15.42 -2.77
N ALA A 65 -9.54 -16.03 -3.92
CA ALA A 65 -8.73 -17.25 -3.99
C ALA A 65 -7.29 -16.98 -3.52
N LYS A 66 -6.71 -15.86 -3.93
CA LYS A 66 -5.34 -15.49 -3.56
C LYS A 66 -5.21 -15.14 -2.07
N LEU A 67 -6.18 -14.46 -1.47
CA LEU A 67 -6.21 -14.22 -0.03
C LEU A 67 -6.25 -15.52 0.77
N ARG A 68 -7.07 -16.51 0.33
CA ARG A 68 -7.11 -17.85 0.95
C ARG A 68 -5.77 -18.58 0.79
N GLU A 69 -5.21 -18.60 -0.41
CA GLU A 69 -3.90 -19.21 -0.69
C GLU A 69 -2.80 -18.64 0.20
N TRP A 70 -2.79 -17.32 0.38
CA TRP A 70 -1.82 -16.62 1.20
C TRP A 70 -2.11 -16.69 2.70
N GLY A 71 -3.28 -17.22 3.10
CA GLY A 71 -3.70 -17.25 4.50
C GLY A 71 -3.92 -15.85 5.09
N VAL A 72 -4.39 -14.91 4.27
CA VAL A 72 -4.70 -13.53 4.68
C VAL A 72 -6.18 -13.45 5.05
N GLU A 73 -6.46 -13.08 6.30
CA GLU A 73 -7.82 -12.76 6.72
C GLU A 73 -8.29 -11.46 6.04
N GLU A 74 -9.57 -11.37 5.71
CA GLU A 74 -10.12 -10.20 5.00
C GLU A 74 -9.89 -8.89 5.75
N CYS A 75 -9.98 -8.87 7.07
CA CYS A 75 -9.67 -7.68 7.89
C CYS A 75 -8.20 -7.23 7.84
N ASN A 76 -7.33 -8.04 7.26
CA ASN A 76 -5.93 -7.76 6.98
C ASN A 76 -5.66 -7.44 5.49
N PHE A 77 -6.72 -7.25 4.71
CA PHE A 77 -6.63 -6.82 3.32
C PHE A 77 -6.99 -5.35 3.17
N THR A 78 -6.17 -4.61 2.42
CA THR A 78 -6.42 -3.20 2.04
C THR A 78 -6.31 -3.02 0.54
N TYR A 79 -7.12 -2.13 -0.01
CA TYR A 79 -7.15 -1.85 -1.44
C TYR A 79 -7.59 -0.41 -1.71
N ASP A 80 -7.20 0.17 -2.86
CA ASP A 80 -7.64 1.51 -3.24
C ASP A 80 -9.17 1.56 -3.38
N LEU A 81 -9.80 2.43 -2.58
CA LEU A 81 -11.25 2.62 -2.59
C LEU A 81 -11.74 3.43 -3.80
N GLN A 82 -10.88 4.21 -4.45
CA GLN A 82 -11.31 5.13 -5.49
C GLN A 82 -11.73 4.39 -6.78
N GLY A 83 -12.66 5.00 -7.50
CA GLY A 83 -13.16 4.42 -8.74
C GLY A 83 -13.77 3.03 -8.53
N ILE A 84 -13.13 2.04 -9.11
CA ILE A 84 -13.56 0.65 -9.10
C ILE A 84 -13.48 -0.01 -7.71
N GLY A 85 -12.68 0.51 -6.80
CA GLY A 85 -12.61 0.04 -5.42
C GLY A 85 -13.95 0.11 -4.68
N GLN A 86 -14.87 0.99 -5.09
CA GLN A 86 -16.24 1.02 -4.57
C GLN A 86 -17.00 -0.29 -4.87
N TYR A 87 -16.78 -0.89 -6.02
CA TYR A 87 -17.36 -2.18 -6.38
C TYR A 87 -16.84 -3.31 -5.48
N PHE A 88 -15.54 -3.31 -5.18
CA PHE A 88 -14.91 -4.28 -4.29
C PHE A 88 -15.49 -4.28 -2.88
N LYS A 89 -15.92 -3.12 -2.39
CA LYS A 89 -16.52 -2.98 -1.05
C LYS A 89 -17.71 -3.92 -0.82
N GLY A 90 -18.46 -4.26 -1.86
CA GLY A 90 -19.58 -5.19 -1.78
C GLY A 90 -19.18 -6.65 -1.58
N PHE A 91 -17.92 -7.01 -1.88
CA PHE A 91 -17.40 -8.38 -1.83
C PHE A 91 -16.39 -8.61 -0.71
N PHE A 92 -15.86 -7.55 -0.13
CA PHE A 92 -14.86 -7.57 0.94
C PHE A 92 -15.33 -6.65 2.08
N ALA A 93 -16.33 -7.13 2.83
CA ALA A 93 -17.01 -6.32 3.84
C ALA A 93 -16.13 -6.01 5.07
N ASP A 94 -15.23 -6.93 5.42
CA ASP A 94 -14.31 -6.80 6.56
C ASP A 94 -12.96 -6.17 6.18
N ALA A 95 -12.68 -6.00 4.88
CA ALA A 95 -11.44 -5.39 4.43
C ALA A 95 -11.33 -3.92 4.85
N VAL A 96 -10.11 -3.39 4.83
CA VAL A 96 -9.80 -1.99 5.18
C VAL A 96 -9.61 -1.18 3.90
N PRO A 97 -10.67 -0.55 3.34
CA PRO A 97 -10.52 0.21 2.10
C PRO A 97 -9.63 1.43 2.31
N PHE A 98 -8.69 1.65 1.39
CA PHE A 98 -7.78 2.79 1.42
C PHE A 98 -8.38 3.97 0.64
N ASN A 99 -8.92 4.96 1.36
CA ASN A 99 -9.39 6.19 0.74
C ASN A 99 -8.26 7.22 0.66
N ASN A 100 -7.68 7.39 -0.51
CA ASN A 100 -6.56 8.30 -0.76
C ASN A 100 -6.80 9.74 -0.27
N GLN A 101 -8.06 10.21 -0.33
CA GLN A 101 -8.46 11.59 0.00
C GLN A 101 -9.06 11.71 1.41
N ALA A 102 -9.12 10.63 2.19
CA ALA A 102 -9.59 10.71 3.55
C ALA A 102 -8.71 11.66 4.38
N ALA A 103 -9.29 12.22 5.45
CA ALA A 103 -8.53 12.96 6.43
C ALA A 103 -7.44 12.08 7.05
N PRO A 104 -6.28 12.65 7.44
CA PRO A 104 -5.26 11.92 8.17
C PRO A 104 -5.81 11.35 9.46
N VAL A 105 -5.28 10.21 9.89
CA VAL A 105 -5.60 9.62 11.19
C VAL A 105 -4.80 10.35 12.27
N ALA A 106 -5.47 10.79 13.34
CA ALA A 106 -4.81 11.45 14.44
C ALA A 106 -3.84 10.49 15.16
N MET A 107 -2.58 10.90 15.30
CA MET A 107 -1.53 10.16 15.98
C MET A 107 -1.10 10.80 17.30
N THR A 108 -1.47 12.05 17.51
CA THR A 108 -1.15 12.82 18.72
C THR A 108 -2.42 13.36 19.36
N HIS A 109 -2.36 13.65 20.65
CA HIS A 109 -3.48 14.25 21.37
C HIS A 109 -3.91 15.62 20.82
N GLN A 110 -2.97 16.38 20.24
CA GLN A 110 -3.29 17.66 19.59
C GLN A 110 -4.06 17.45 18.29
N GLU A 111 -3.68 16.44 17.51
CA GLU A 111 -4.40 16.04 16.30
C GLU A 111 -5.80 15.46 16.62
N GLU A 112 -5.93 14.70 17.72
CA GLU A 112 -7.24 14.23 18.21
C GLU A 112 -8.19 15.39 18.57
N LYS A 113 -7.64 16.51 19.04
CA LYS A 113 -8.39 17.75 19.29
C LYS A 113 -8.61 18.61 18.03
N GLY A 114 -8.16 18.15 16.85
CA GLY A 114 -8.30 18.85 15.59
C GLY A 114 -7.46 20.13 15.46
N ILE A 115 -6.44 20.31 16.32
CA ILE A 115 -5.69 21.57 16.41
C ILE A 115 -4.72 21.73 15.23
N LYS A 116 -4.04 20.64 14.78
CA LYS A 116 -3.13 20.69 13.63
C LYS A 116 -2.82 19.29 13.13
N PHE A 117 -3.05 19.02 11.85
CA PHE A 117 -2.55 17.86 11.16
C PHE A 117 -1.27 18.20 10.38
N LEU A 118 -0.27 17.31 10.47
CA LEU A 118 0.98 17.44 9.72
C LEU A 118 0.80 17.10 8.23
N TYR A 119 -0.26 16.36 7.90
CA TYR A 119 -0.55 15.85 6.56
C TYR A 119 -1.88 16.38 6.05
N LYS A 120 -2.01 16.53 4.72
CA LYS A 120 -3.26 16.99 4.08
C LYS A 120 -4.30 15.88 3.92
N ASP A 121 -3.85 14.66 3.70
CA ASP A 121 -4.67 13.50 3.44
C ASP A 121 -4.00 12.21 3.93
N LEU A 122 -4.78 11.14 3.98
CA LEU A 122 -4.34 9.82 4.44
C LEU A 122 -3.20 9.26 3.57
N LYS A 123 -3.25 9.48 2.24
CA LYS A 123 -2.19 9.02 1.34
C LYS A 123 -0.86 9.68 1.66
N SER A 124 -0.86 10.98 1.90
CA SER A 124 0.34 11.73 2.28
C SER A 124 0.90 11.29 3.62
N GLN A 125 0.02 11.01 4.59
CA GLN A 125 0.41 10.46 5.89
C GLN A 125 1.06 9.07 5.75
N CYS A 126 0.42 8.15 5.04
CA CYS A 126 0.95 6.81 4.80
C CYS A 126 2.28 6.86 4.01
N ALA A 127 2.40 7.73 3.02
CA ALA A 127 3.63 7.92 2.27
C ALA A 127 4.81 8.38 3.15
N PHE A 128 4.56 9.28 4.08
CA PHE A 128 5.58 9.71 5.03
C PHE A 128 5.98 8.59 5.99
N LEU A 129 4.99 7.83 6.52
CA LEU A 129 5.26 6.68 7.38
C LEU A 129 6.04 5.60 6.64
N PHE A 130 5.68 5.32 5.39
CA PHE A 130 6.39 4.39 4.53
C PHE A 130 7.84 4.83 4.30
N TYR A 131 8.05 6.11 3.96
CA TYR A 131 9.38 6.69 3.84
C TYR A 131 10.19 6.53 5.14
N LYS A 132 9.57 6.80 6.29
CA LYS A 132 10.21 6.63 7.60
C LYS A 132 10.61 5.18 7.85
N MET A 133 9.73 4.22 7.54
CA MET A 133 10.02 2.78 7.66
C MET A 133 11.23 2.37 6.79
N ILE A 134 11.32 2.90 5.57
CA ILE A 134 12.45 2.68 4.68
C ILE A 134 13.74 3.23 5.31
N LYS A 135 13.72 4.49 5.76
CA LYS A 135 14.90 5.14 6.38
C LYS A 135 15.37 4.43 7.66
N GLU A 136 14.46 3.89 8.42
CA GLU A 136 14.73 3.14 9.66
C GLU A 136 15.04 1.66 9.39
N LYS A 137 15.07 1.22 8.12
CA LYS A 137 15.31 -0.19 7.70
C LYS A 137 14.33 -1.17 8.36
N ARG A 138 13.10 -0.74 8.62
CA ARG A 138 12.04 -1.52 9.28
C ARG A 138 11.13 -2.26 8.31
N ILE A 139 11.41 -2.15 7.02
CA ILE A 139 10.70 -2.83 5.95
C ILE A 139 11.73 -3.61 5.14
N SER A 140 11.31 -4.75 4.61
CA SER A 140 12.14 -5.56 3.72
C SER A 140 11.30 -6.22 2.64
N ILE A 141 11.96 -6.74 1.62
CA ILE A 141 11.33 -7.43 0.50
C ILE A 141 12.08 -8.72 0.20
N GLU A 142 11.34 -9.77 -0.13
CA GLU A 142 11.92 -11.04 -0.56
C GLU A 142 12.77 -10.84 -1.82
N SER A 143 14.05 -11.17 -1.73
CA SER A 143 15.02 -10.87 -2.79
C SER A 143 14.67 -11.54 -4.13
N SER A 144 14.07 -12.73 -4.08
CA SER A 144 13.62 -13.45 -5.27
C SER A 144 12.55 -12.72 -6.08
N LEU A 145 11.80 -11.78 -5.46
CA LEU A 145 10.81 -10.96 -6.14
C LEU A 145 11.46 -9.90 -7.03
N LEU A 146 12.60 -9.37 -6.62
CA LEU A 146 13.25 -8.23 -7.26
C LEU A 146 13.65 -8.51 -8.71
N GLU A 147 13.96 -9.76 -9.03
CA GLU A 147 14.35 -10.19 -10.37
C GLU A 147 13.17 -10.68 -11.22
N ARG A 148 11.98 -10.85 -10.63
CA ARG A 148 10.77 -11.17 -11.38
C ARG A 148 10.42 -10.03 -12.32
N LYS A 149 10.08 -10.38 -13.57
CA LYS A 149 9.77 -9.40 -14.62
C LYS A 149 8.27 -9.22 -14.75
N TYR A 150 7.87 -7.97 -14.87
CA TYR A 150 6.48 -7.56 -15.05
C TYR A 150 6.34 -6.66 -16.26
N SER A 151 5.11 -6.62 -16.80
CA SER A 151 4.73 -5.73 -17.89
C SER A 151 3.59 -4.82 -17.43
N GLY A 152 3.55 -3.59 -17.90
CA GLY A 152 2.56 -2.59 -17.57
C GLY A 152 2.35 -1.58 -18.69
N ASP A 153 1.57 -0.53 -18.42
CA ASP A 153 1.45 0.59 -19.33
C ASP A 153 2.81 1.30 -19.44
N GLY A 154 3.36 1.33 -20.68
CA GLY A 154 4.65 1.98 -20.95
C GLY A 154 5.91 1.19 -20.57
N PHE A 155 5.80 -0.11 -20.21
CA PHE A 155 6.97 -0.98 -20.01
C PHE A 155 6.63 -2.47 -20.24
N ASP A 156 7.62 -3.25 -20.68
CA ASP A 156 7.46 -4.68 -20.92
C ASP A 156 8.63 -5.48 -20.33
N LYS A 157 8.32 -6.56 -19.61
CA LYS A 157 9.29 -7.51 -19.01
C LYS A 157 10.41 -6.84 -18.21
N VAL A 158 10.05 -5.80 -17.43
CA VAL A 158 11.00 -5.06 -16.59
C VAL A 158 11.11 -5.73 -15.21
N PRO A 159 12.34 -5.94 -14.67
CA PRO A 159 12.52 -6.45 -13.31
C PRO A 159 11.85 -5.56 -12.26
N LEU A 160 11.25 -6.18 -11.23
CA LEU A 160 10.57 -5.45 -10.15
C LEU A 160 11.48 -4.40 -9.50
N ARG A 161 12.75 -4.72 -9.28
CA ARG A 161 13.77 -3.79 -8.76
C ARG A 161 13.74 -2.46 -9.54
N GLN A 162 13.79 -2.52 -10.87
CA GLN A 162 13.81 -1.34 -11.72
C GLN A 162 12.47 -0.58 -11.71
N ILE A 163 11.36 -1.31 -11.62
CA ILE A 163 10.02 -0.70 -11.49
C ILE A 163 9.95 0.13 -10.21
N LEU A 164 10.29 -0.47 -9.07
CA LEU A 164 10.28 0.22 -7.77
C LEU A 164 11.25 1.40 -7.71
N GLN A 165 12.46 1.25 -8.29
CA GLN A 165 13.43 2.34 -8.43
C GLN A 165 12.87 3.51 -9.22
N LYS A 166 12.10 3.25 -10.27
CA LYS A 166 11.49 4.28 -11.11
C LYS A 166 10.28 4.91 -10.40
N GLU A 167 9.39 4.09 -9.86
CA GLU A 167 8.15 4.52 -9.24
C GLU A 167 8.35 5.25 -7.90
N ARG A 168 9.46 5.04 -7.17
CA ARG A 168 9.78 5.82 -5.96
C ARG A 168 9.70 7.33 -6.17
N LYS A 169 9.85 7.79 -7.43
CA LYS A 169 9.78 9.21 -7.80
C LYS A 169 8.40 9.83 -7.52
N MET A 170 7.36 9.00 -7.34
CA MET A 170 6.04 9.48 -6.94
C MET A 170 6.04 10.08 -5.52
N LEU A 171 6.96 9.64 -4.65
CA LEU A 171 7.07 10.15 -3.29
C LEU A 171 7.75 11.51 -3.24
N ARG A 172 7.10 12.50 -3.80
CA ARG A 172 7.51 13.91 -3.77
C ARG A 172 6.44 14.75 -3.11
N ARG A 173 6.89 15.77 -2.38
CA ARG A 173 5.99 16.81 -1.87
C ARG A 173 5.44 17.62 -3.03
N ASP A 174 4.18 18.01 -2.93
CA ASP A 174 3.57 19.03 -3.78
C ASP A 174 4.02 20.40 -3.27
N ASP A 175 4.99 20.99 -3.94
CA ASP A 175 5.55 22.29 -3.55
C ASP A 175 4.57 23.46 -3.81
N ASN A 176 3.48 23.22 -4.56
CA ASN A 176 2.41 24.18 -4.77
C ASN A 176 1.32 24.08 -3.68
N SER A 177 1.42 23.14 -2.76
CA SER A 177 0.49 23.09 -1.63
C SER A 177 0.79 24.23 -0.66
N ASP A 178 -0.27 24.93 -0.23
CA ASP A 178 -0.19 25.92 0.83
C ASP A 178 0.46 25.31 2.09
N ASP A 179 1.04 26.13 2.96
CA ASP A 179 1.86 25.70 4.13
C ASP A 179 1.11 24.88 5.20
N ARG A 180 -0.11 24.42 4.92
CA ARG A 180 -0.98 23.76 5.88
C ARG A 180 -0.77 22.24 5.95
N GLY A 181 0.41 21.74 5.71
CA GLY A 181 0.76 20.34 5.89
C GLY A 181 1.37 19.68 4.65
N PHE A 182 2.01 18.53 4.89
CA PHE A 182 2.64 17.74 3.83
C PHE A 182 1.58 17.15 2.91
N LYS A 183 1.76 17.32 1.60
CA LYS A 183 0.93 16.75 0.55
C LYS A 183 1.82 16.10 -0.51
N LEU A 184 1.45 14.92 -0.96
CA LEU A 184 2.08 14.27 -2.11
C LEU A 184 1.65 14.94 -3.42
N LEU A 185 2.51 14.83 -4.43
CA LEU A 185 2.15 15.17 -5.80
C LEU A 185 0.86 14.44 -6.22
N PRO A 186 -0.05 15.15 -6.91
CA PRO A 186 -1.20 14.49 -7.52
C PRO A 186 -0.80 13.35 -8.47
N LYS A 187 -1.60 12.27 -8.55
CA LYS A 187 -1.31 11.08 -9.39
C LYS A 187 -0.96 11.48 -10.83
N LYS A 188 -1.64 12.46 -11.42
CA LYS A 188 -1.35 12.96 -12.77
C LYS A 188 0.08 13.51 -12.92
N MET A 189 0.58 14.21 -11.89
CA MET A 189 1.95 14.73 -11.88
C MET A 189 2.95 13.60 -11.61
N ALA A 190 2.63 12.68 -10.69
CA ALA A 190 3.45 11.50 -10.43
C ALA A 190 3.67 10.67 -11.71
N LYS A 191 2.61 10.40 -12.48
CA LYS A 191 2.69 9.73 -13.79
C LYS A 191 3.68 10.41 -14.76
N ARG A 192 3.76 11.75 -14.77
CA ARG A 192 4.72 12.47 -15.63
C ARG A 192 6.17 12.24 -15.20
N TYR A 193 6.46 12.17 -13.90
CA TYR A 193 7.81 11.91 -13.40
C TYR A 193 8.23 10.45 -13.53
N VAL A 194 7.28 9.54 -13.37
CA VAL A 194 7.49 8.10 -13.49
C VAL A 194 7.46 7.63 -14.94
N GLY A 195 6.63 8.26 -15.79
CA GLY A 195 6.43 7.89 -17.19
C GLY A 195 5.35 6.82 -17.41
N HIS A 196 4.74 6.32 -16.34
CA HIS A 196 3.61 5.39 -16.31
C HIS A 196 2.84 5.51 -14.99
N SER A 197 1.75 4.77 -14.83
CA SER A 197 1.05 4.70 -13.54
C SER A 197 1.93 4.01 -12.49
N PRO A 198 2.12 4.58 -11.27
CA PRO A 198 2.98 4.00 -10.24
C PRO A 198 2.26 2.93 -9.40
N ASP A 199 1.60 1.98 -10.06
CA ASP A 199 0.67 1.02 -9.44
C ASP A 199 1.37 0.07 -8.46
N PHE A 200 2.63 -0.29 -8.72
CA PHE A 200 3.43 -1.14 -7.84
C PHE A 200 3.78 -0.43 -6.54
N PHE A 201 4.23 0.80 -6.63
CA PHE A 201 4.63 1.55 -5.45
C PHE A 201 3.42 2.07 -4.66
N GLU A 202 2.33 2.43 -5.33
CA GLU A 202 1.08 2.84 -4.68
C GLU A 202 0.49 1.68 -3.87
N SER A 203 0.32 0.51 -4.48
CA SER A 203 -0.20 -0.68 -3.79
C SER A 203 0.73 -1.14 -2.66
N TRP A 204 2.05 -0.97 -2.82
CA TRP A 204 3.03 -1.26 -1.79
C TRP A 204 2.89 -0.34 -0.57
N LEU A 205 2.67 0.95 -0.80
CA LEU A 205 2.46 1.98 0.20
C LEU A 205 1.19 1.76 1.04
N TYR A 206 0.11 1.21 0.48
CA TYR A 206 -1.19 1.10 1.16
C TYR A 206 -1.14 0.23 2.42
N ILE A 207 -0.16 -0.65 2.57
CA ILE A 207 0.08 -1.45 3.78
C ILE A 207 0.15 -0.58 5.03
N MET A 208 0.55 0.69 4.89
CA MET A 208 0.74 1.60 6.02
C MET A 208 -0.55 1.95 6.76
N ILE A 209 -1.73 1.70 6.18
CA ILE A 209 -3.01 1.87 6.87
C ILE A 209 -3.06 1.04 8.16
N PHE A 210 -2.45 -0.15 8.15
CA PHE A 210 -2.42 -1.05 9.31
C PHE A 210 -1.51 -0.55 10.45
N SER A 211 -0.62 0.41 10.18
CA SER A 211 0.14 1.09 11.23
C SER A 211 -0.68 2.16 11.95
N LEU A 212 -1.75 2.64 11.30
CA LEU A 212 -2.61 3.72 11.80
C LEU A 212 -3.90 3.19 12.45
N THR A 213 -4.37 2.02 12.04
CA THR A 213 -5.57 1.40 12.62
C THR A 213 -5.22 0.85 14.01
N LYS A 214 -5.85 1.40 15.05
CA LYS A 214 -5.78 0.80 16.40
C LYS A 214 -6.26 -0.65 16.29
N LYS A 215 -5.47 -1.63 16.74
CA LYS A 215 -5.90 -3.03 16.82
C LYS A 215 -7.24 -3.05 17.55
N LYS A 216 -8.33 -3.37 16.86
CA LYS A 216 -9.57 -3.73 17.50
C LYS A 216 -9.27 -5.04 18.23
N HIS A 217 -8.95 -4.97 19.54
CA HIS A 217 -8.95 -6.16 20.35
C HIS A 217 -10.36 -6.76 20.23
N LYS A 218 -10.48 -7.91 19.58
CA LYS A 218 -11.67 -8.76 19.76
C LYS A 218 -11.79 -8.95 21.26
N LYS A 219 -12.76 -8.29 21.90
CA LYS A 219 -13.21 -8.70 23.23
C LYS A 219 -13.64 -10.16 23.06
N ILE A 220 -12.81 -11.07 23.52
CA ILE A 220 -13.23 -12.45 23.78
C ILE A 220 -14.36 -12.29 24.78
N LYS A 221 -15.60 -12.44 24.29
CA LYS A 221 -16.75 -12.55 25.19
C LYS A 221 -16.43 -13.75 26.09
N GLY A 222 -16.14 -13.45 27.34
CA GLY A 222 -15.80 -14.45 28.32
C GLY A 222 -16.87 -15.53 28.36
N LEU A 223 -16.39 -16.73 28.26
CA LEU A 223 -17.11 -17.93 28.64
C LEU A 223 -17.41 -17.80 30.15
N TRP A 224 -18.60 -17.38 30.52
CA TRP A 224 -19.15 -17.63 31.80
C TRP A 224 -19.63 -19.09 31.81
N MET A 225 -18.82 -19.99 32.28
CA MET A 225 -19.31 -21.28 32.76
C MET A 225 -19.31 -21.26 34.28
N LEU A 226 -20.48 -21.51 34.78
CA LEU A 226 -20.96 -22.04 36.04
C LEU A 226 -19.92 -22.30 37.13
#